data_c3c6a64e621a32862e5a18add94ed1f1
#
_entry.id   c3c6a64e621a32862e5a18add94ed1f1
#
_cell.length_a   1.000
_cell.length_b   1.000
_cell.length_c   1.000
_cell.angle_alpha   90.00
_cell.angle_beta   90.00
_cell.angle_gamma   90.00
#
_symmetry.space_group_name_H-M   'P 1'
#
loop_
_entity.id
_entity.type
_entity.pdbx_description
1 polymer ?
#
loop_
_entity_poly.entity_id
_entity_poly.type
_entity_poly.pdbx_seq_one_letter_code
_entity_poly.pdbx_strand_id
1 'polypeptide(L)'
;MGQRSKDKSTQPSYDEQLHLLQIELVKLQNSLISKGDQILVILEGRDTAGKDGSIKVITQHLSPRETRVVALGKPSDVETNEWYFQRYVAELPKKGEFVLFNRSWYNRAGVEVVMNFCTKAQYTNFMGSVNEFESILARSGMTILKYYLDISKKEQALRLADRAKDPLKQWKISPIDQQAQKNWNAYSKCRNDMLEKTSTENAPWIIVKANDKKIAHINMIQDLLSRVSYPGKNKNLLKTDKNIVFQWDGKLTKLEK
;
A
#
# COMPACT_ATOMS: atom_id res chain seq x y z
N MET A 1 -34.19 -22.97 -38.80
CA MET A 1 -34.35 -22.07 -37.62
C MET A 1 -33.35 -22.52 -36.57
N GLY A 2 -32.19 -21.92 -36.53
CA GLY A 2 -31.15 -22.22 -35.57
C GLY A 2 -31.20 -21.18 -34.45
N GLN A 3 -31.53 -21.61 -33.25
CA GLN A 3 -31.41 -20.77 -32.05
C GLN A 3 -29.92 -20.49 -31.76
N ARG A 4 -29.52 -19.23 -31.93
CA ARG A 4 -28.25 -18.71 -31.37
C ARG A 4 -28.36 -18.77 -29.86
N SER A 5 -27.58 -19.63 -29.23
CA SER A 5 -27.35 -19.63 -27.78
C SER A 5 -26.86 -18.24 -27.37
N LYS A 6 -27.56 -17.62 -26.43
CA LYS A 6 -27.10 -16.40 -25.76
C LYS A 6 -25.79 -16.72 -25.06
N ASP A 7 -24.71 -16.09 -25.50
CA ASP A 7 -23.42 -16.07 -24.83
C ASP A 7 -23.62 -15.63 -23.36
N LYS A 8 -23.33 -16.53 -22.45
CA LYS A 8 -23.15 -16.18 -21.05
C LYS A 8 -21.93 -15.26 -21.02
N SER A 9 -22.12 -14.01 -20.62
CA SER A 9 -21.03 -13.08 -20.38
C SER A 9 -20.11 -13.67 -19.31
N THR A 10 -19.07 -14.36 -19.75
CA THR A 10 -18.00 -14.84 -18.87
C THR A 10 -17.31 -13.61 -18.31
N GLN A 11 -17.28 -13.49 -16.97
CA GLN A 11 -16.48 -12.43 -16.34
C GLN A 11 -15.03 -12.57 -16.81
N PRO A 12 -14.35 -11.45 -17.15
CA PRO A 12 -12.97 -11.50 -17.63
C PRO A 12 -12.07 -12.13 -16.57
N SER A 13 -11.09 -12.91 -17.03
CA SER A 13 -10.09 -13.54 -16.17
C SER A 13 -9.28 -12.48 -15.39
N TYR A 14 -8.57 -12.92 -14.34
CA TYR A 14 -7.66 -12.04 -13.60
C TYR A 14 -6.64 -11.35 -14.51
N ASP A 15 -6.04 -12.09 -15.42
CA ASP A 15 -4.98 -11.60 -16.30
C ASP A 15 -5.53 -10.57 -17.31
N GLU A 16 -6.73 -10.80 -17.86
CA GLU A 16 -7.41 -9.84 -18.73
C GLU A 16 -7.77 -8.55 -17.98
N GLN A 17 -8.33 -8.67 -16.77
CA GLN A 17 -8.65 -7.49 -15.95
C GLN A 17 -7.39 -6.70 -15.59
N LEU A 18 -6.33 -7.40 -15.15
CA LEU A 18 -5.06 -6.78 -14.80
C LEU A 18 -4.44 -6.05 -15.98
N HIS A 19 -4.44 -6.68 -17.16
CA HIS A 19 -3.90 -6.06 -18.38
C HIS A 19 -4.62 -4.75 -18.72
N LEU A 20 -5.96 -4.73 -18.68
CA LEU A 20 -6.73 -3.51 -18.92
C LEU A 20 -6.42 -2.41 -17.90
N LEU A 21 -6.26 -2.76 -16.62
CA LEU A 21 -5.89 -1.81 -15.57
C LEU A 21 -4.45 -1.30 -15.70
N GLN A 22 -3.54 -2.13 -16.19
CA GLN A 22 -2.16 -1.72 -16.50
C GLN A 22 -2.10 -0.72 -17.65
N ILE A 23 -2.97 -0.84 -18.65
CA ILE A 23 -3.14 0.19 -19.69
C ILE A 23 -3.60 1.52 -19.07
N GLU A 24 -4.54 1.48 -18.12
CA GLU A 24 -4.98 2.69 -17.40
C GLU A 24 -3.86 3.30 -16.55
N LEU A 25 -3.01 2.49 -15.91
CA LEU A 25 -1.83 2.96 -15.17
C LEU A 25 -0.83 3.69 -16.10
N VAL A 26 -0.61 3.19 -17.32
CA VAL A 26 0.24 3.88 -18.32
C VAL A 26 -0.37 5.22 -18.74
N LYS A 27 -1.69 5.30 -18.94
CA LYS A 27 -2.37 6.58 -19.22
C LYS A 27 -2.21 7.57 -18.06
N LEU A 28 -2.36 7.09 -16.82
CA LEU A 28 -2.12 7.89 -15.62
C LEU A 28 -0.69 8.43 -15.61
N GLN A 29 0.31 7.59 -15.84
CA GLN A 29 1.72 7.99 -15.84
C GLN A 29 2.01 9.05 -16.91
N ASN A 30 1.51 8.87 -18.13
CA ASN A 30 1.67 9.87 -19.21
C ASN A 30 1.08 11.22 -18.80
N SER A 31 -0.10 11.24 -18.18
CA SER A 31 -0.72 12.46 -17.67
C SER A 31 0.12 13.10 -16.55
N LEU A 32 0.61 12.29 -15.62
CA LEU A 32 1.43 12.74 -14.49
C LEU A 32 2.72 13.40 -14.97
N ILE A 33 3.41 12.81 -15.96
CA ILE A 33 4.62 13.36 -16.55
C ILE A 33 4.32 14.70 -17.24
N SER A 34 3.27 14.74 -18.08
CA SER A 34 2.93 15.94 -18.86
C SER A 34 2.51 17.13 -18.00
N LYS A 35 1.86 16.88 -16.86
CA LYS A 35 1.40 17.93 -15.94
C LYS A 35 2.43 18.29 -14.88
N GLY A 36 3.43 17.45 -14.66
CA GLY A 36 4.35 17.58 -13.54
C GLY A 36 3.72 17.29 -12.19
N ASP A 37 2.66 16.46 -12.16
CA ASP A 37 2.02 16.03 -10.91
C ASP A 37 2.96 15.13 -10.10
N GLN A 38 2.72 15.01 -8.79
CA GLN A 38 3.51 14.18 -7.87
C GLN A 38 2.57 13.20 -7.17
N ILE A 39 2.85 11.90 -7.28
CA ILE A 39 2.05 10.87 -6.59
C ILE A 39 2.95 10.03 -5.70
N LEU A 40 2.60 9.99 -4.42
CA LEU A 40 3.19 9.10 -3.43
C LEU A 40 2.16 8.05 -3.02
N VAL A 41 2.48 6.78 -3.24
CA VAL A 41 1.68 5.64 -2.77
C VAL A 41 2.40 4.98 -1.61
N ILE A 42 1.79 4.96 -0.45
CA ILE A 42 2.30 4.27 0.74
C ILE A 42 1.59 2.92 0.88
N LEU A 43 2.36 1.84 0.89
CA LEU A 43 1.85 0.50 1.14
C LEU A 43 2.31 0.01 2.50
N GLU A 44 1.37 -0.09 3.41
CA GLU A 44 1.55 -0.66 4.74
C GLU A 44 0.77 -1.98 4.89
N GLY A 45 0.99 -2.66 5.96
CA GLY A 45 0.35 -3.94 6.24
C GLY A 45 1.28 -4.92 6.92
N ARG A 46 0.71 -6.00 7.40
CA ARG A 46 1.47 -7.04 8.11
C ARG A 46 2.52 -7.68 7.21
N ASP A 47 3.46 -8.38 7.84
CA ASP A 47 4.38 -9.23 7.08
C ASP A 47 3.59 -10.25 6.28
N THR A 48 4.05 -10.52 5.07
CA THR A 48 3.39 -11.38 4.08
C THR A 48 2.05 -10.86 3.51
N ALA A 49 1.60 -9.66 3.85
CA ALA A 49 0.33 -9.11 3.35
C ALA A 49 0.26 -8.95 1.82
N GLY A 50 1.41 -8.93 1.14
CA GLY A 50 1.46 -8.88 -0.34
C GLY A 50 1.91 -7.55 -0.92
N LYS A 51 2.52 -6.68 -0.11
CA LYS A 51 3.02 -5.35 -0.55
C LYS A 51 3.90 -5.43 -1.80
N ASP A 52 4.92 -6.29 -1.81
CA ASP A 52 5.81 -6.46 -2.98
C ASP A 52 5.04 -6.90 -4.24
N GLY A 53 4.09 -7.83 -4.08
CA GLY A 53 3.28 -8.33 -5.20
C GLY A 53 2.40 -7.23 -5.79
N SER A 54 1.79 -6.42 -4.92
CA SER A 54 0.98 -5.27 -5.33
C SER A 54 1.82 -4.21 -6.04
N ILE A 55 3.00 -3.89 -5.52
CA ILE A 55 3.95 -2.97 -6.17
C ILE A 55 4.33 -3.50 -7.54
N LYS A 56 4.69 -4.79 -7.64
CA LYS A 56 5.10 -5.41 -8.90
C LYS A 56 4.03 -5.28 -9.98
N VAL A 57 2.77 -5.60 -9.69
CA VAL A 57 1.70 -5.54 -10.69
C VAL A 57 1.32 -4.11 -11.09
N ILE A 58 1.50 -3.14 -10.19
CA ILE A 58 1.32 -1.72 -10.49
C ILE A 58 2.43 -1.20 -11.41
N THR A 59 3.68 -1.52 -11.11
CA THR A 59 4.84 -0.90 -11.77
C THR A 59 5.31 -1.64 -13.03
N GLN A 60 4.79 -2.83 -13.28
CA GLN A 60 5.30 -3.76 -14.31
C GLN A 60 5.45 -3.15 -15.72
N HIS A 61 4.58 -2.23 -16.09
CA HIS A 61 4.56 -1.59 -17.41
C HIS A 61 4.77 -0.08 -17.37
N LEU A 62 5.11 0.46 -16.19
CA LEU A 62 5.41 1.89 -16.03
C LEU A 62 6.87 2.18 -16.39
N SER A 63 7.12 3.39 -16.88
CA SER A 63 8.48 3.86 -17.13
C SER A 63 9.31 3.87 -15.83
N PRO A 64 10.45 3.18 -15.79
CA PRO A 64 11.30 3.18 -14.61
C PRO A 64 12.05 4.50 -14.38
N ARG A 65 11.99 5.44 -15.31
CA ARG A 65 12.61 6.77 -15.16
C ARG A 65 11.79 7.66 -14.23
N GLU A 66 10.46 7.56 -14.33
CA GLU A 66 9.51 8.38 -13.57
C GLU A 66 8.75 7.57 -12.50
N THR A 67 9.08 6.26 -12.37
CA THR A 67 8.49 5.40 -11.33
C THR A 67 9.60 4.87 -10.44
N ARG A 68 9.51 5.14 -9.14
CA ARG A 68 10.47 4.61 -8.16
C ARG A 68 9.78 3.80 -7.10
N VAL A 69 10.41 2.71 -6.69
CA VAL A 69 10.01 1.89 -5.55
C VAL A 69 11.03 2.11 -4.45
N VAL A 70 10.57 2.59 -3.31
CA VAL A 70 11.38 2.87 -2.14
C VAL A 70 11.08 1.85 -1.06
N ALA A 71 12.09 1.14 -0.59
CA ALA A 71 12.01 0.16 0.48
C ALA A 71 13.18 0.36 1.43
N LEU A 72 13.11 1.34 2.31
CA LEU A 72 14.17 1.66 3.23
C LEU A 72 14.33 0.56 4.28
N GLY A 73 15.55 0.12 4.49
CA GLY A 73 15.93 -0.84 5.51
C GLY A 73 15.95 -0.22 6.92
N LYS A 74 16.54 -0.94 7.86
CA LYS A 74 16.80 -0.41 9.21
C LYS A 74 17.64 0.87 9.09
N PRO A 75 17.30 1.94 9.85
CA PRO A 75 18.12 3.15 9.88
C PRO A 75 19.58 2.85 10.26
N SER A 76 20.51 3.56 9.61
CA SER A 76 21.90 3.60 10.04
C SER A 76 22.06 4.37 11.35
N ASP A 77 23.23 4.28 11.97
CA ASP A 77 23.51 5.03 13.21
C ASP A 77 23.45 6.55 12.99
N VAL A 78 23.81 7.03 11.80
CA VAL A 78 23.66 8.44 11.42
C VAL A 78 22.19 8.83 11.34
N GLU A 79 21.39 8.07 10.59
CA GLU A 79 19.95 8.34 10.39
C GLU A 79 19.16 8.25 11.70
N THR A 80 19.61 7.47 12.71
CA THR A 80 18.96 7.41 14.02
C THR A 80 19.08 8.71 14.82
N ASN A 81 20.11 9.53 14.53
CA ASN A 81 20.37 10.83 15.16
C ASN A 81 19.77 12.00 14.37
N GLU A 82 19.18 11.75 13.21
CA GLU A 82 18.51 12.76 12.40
C GLU A 82 17.02 12.90 12.76
N TRP A 83 16.39 13.96 12.23
CA TRP A 83 14.94 14.06 12.28
C TRP A 83 14.31 12.86 11.58
N TYR A 84 13.36 12.22 12.24
CA TYR A 84 12.84 10.91 11.81
C TYR A 84 12.37 10.85 10.35
N PHE A 85 11.75 11.92 9.86
CA PHE A 85 11.26 11.96 8.48
C PHE A 85 12.38 12.24 7.44
N GLN A 86 13.56 12.69 7.87
CA GLN A 86 14.62 13.16 6.96
C GLN A 86 15.00 12.13 5.90
N ARG A 87 15.17 10.88 6.29
CA ARG A 87 15.49 9.78 5.37
C ARG A 87 14.38 9.51 4.33
N TYR A 88 13.12 9.83 4.65
CA TYR A 88 11.98 9.68 3.74
C TYR A 88 11.80 10.93 2.86
N VAL A 89 12.15 12.10 3.34
CA VAL A 89 12.08 13.36 2.58
C VAL A 89 12.95 13.29 1.33
N ALA A 90 14.15 12.69 1.42
CA ALA A 90 15.03 12.50 0.28
C ALA A 90 14.42 11.63 -0.83
N GLU A 91 13.45 10.79 -0.48
CA GLU A 91 12.79 9.83 -1.36
C GLU A 91 11.41 10.28 -1.88
N LEU A 92 10.96 11.48 -1.52
CA LEU A 92 9.68 12.01 -1.99
C LEU A 92 9.68 12.20 -3.52
N PRO A 93 8.51 12.09 -4.17
CA PRO A 93 8.42 12.27 -5.61
C PRO A 93 8.79 13.70 -6.06
N LYS A 94 9.56 13.79 -7.11
CA LYS A 94 9.76 15.02 -7.88
C LYS A 94 8.59 15.25 -8.84
N LYS A 95 8.53 16.41 -9.47
CA LYS A 95 7.52 16.70 -10.51
C LYS A 95 7.59 15.64 -11.62
N GLY A 96 6.44 15.05 -11.95
CA GLY A 96 6.32 13.99 -12.93
C GLY A 96 6.68 12.60 -12.42
N GLU A 97 6.94 12.42 -11.12
CA GLU A 97 7.28 11.11 -10.55
C GLU A 97 6.11 10.42 -9.83
N PHE A 98 6.04 9.12 -10.02
CA PHE A 98 5.17 8.17 -9.33
C PHE A 98 6.02 7.31 -8.39
N VAL A 99 5.92 7.54 -7.09
CA VAL A 99 6.75 6.85 -6.08
C VAL A 99 5.91 5.95 -5.22
N LEU A 100 6.35 4.69 -5.05
CA LEU A 100 5.70 3.71 -4.19
C LEU A 100 6.62 3.36 -3.01
N PHE A 101 6.14 3.59 -1.82
CA PHE A 101 6.82 3.19 -0.60
C PHE A 101 6.36 1.80 -0.16
N ASN A 102 7.28 0.83 -0.15
CA ASN A 102 7.08 -0.46 0.48
C ASN A 102 7.48 -0.37 1.96
N ARG A 103 6.53 -0.12 2.83
CA ARG A 103 6.70 0.46 4.17
C ARG A 103 7.15 1.92 4.10
N SER A 104 6.94 2.66 5.15
CA SER A 104 7.16 4.10 5.18
C SER A 104 7.55 4.56 6.59
N TRP A 105 7.42 5.85 6.85
CA TRP A 105 7.52 6.42 8.19
C TRP A 105 6.55 5.78 9.20
N TYR A 106 5.52 5.08 8.75
CA TYR A 106 4.63 4.32 9.62
C TYR A 106 5.26 3.08 10.25
N ASN A 107 6.52 2.73 9.90
CA ASN A 107 7.31 1.78 10.68
C ASN A 107 7.35 2.16 12.16
N ARG A 108 7.39 3.48 12.48
CA ARG A 108 7.36 4.01 13.86
C ARG A 108 6.02 3.76 14.56
N ALA A 109 4.92 3.64 13.82
CA ALA A 109 3.60 3.29 14.38
C ALA A 109 3.33 1.78 14.40
N GLY A 110 4.23 0.96 13.89
CA GLY A 110 4.07 -0.49 13.75
C GLY A 110 5.26 -1.27 14.30
N VAL A 111 6.13 -1.72 13.40
CA VAL A 111 7.24 -2.63 13.75
C VAL A 111 8.18 -2.04 14.80
N GLU A 112 8.46 -0.75 14.77
CA GLU A 112 9.39 -0.15 15.74
C GLU A 112 8.85 -0.17 17.17
N VAL A 113 7.53 0.02 17.35
CA VAL A 113 6.87 -0.12 18.67
C VAL A 113 6.86 -1.57 19.11
N VAL A 114 6.41 -2.49 18.25
CA VAL A 114 6.23 -3.90 18.61
C VAL A 114 7.56 -4.57 18.96
N MET A 115 8.63 -4.16 18.27
CA MET A 115 9.98 -4.74 18.43
C MET A 115 10.86 -3.94 19.39
N ASN A 116 10.32 -2.90 20.04
CA ASN A 116 11.07 -1.98 20.91
C ASN A 116 12.28 -1.32 20.23
N PHE A 117 12.14 -0.96 18.94
CA PHE A 117 13.17 -0.24 18.18
C PHE A 117 13.07 1.27 18.36
N CYS A 118 12.01 1.76 18.97
CA CYS A 118 11.84 3.15 19.35
C CYS A 118 11.37 3.27 20.80
N THR A 119 11.67 4.41 21.43
CA THR A 119 11.17 4.75 22.76
C THR A 119 9.70 5.20 22.69
N LYS A 120 9.02 5.20 23.84
CA LYS A 120 7.66 5.75 23.96
C LYS A 120 7.61 7.23 23.56
N ALA A 121 8.63 8.02 23.91
CA ALA A 121 8.72 9.42 23.56
C ALA A 121 8.82 9.61 22.03
N GLN A 122 9.66 8.83 21.36
CA GLN A 122 9.79 8.85 19.89
C GLN A 122 8.48 8.48 19.19
N TYR A 123 7.77 7.46 19.68
CA TYR A 123 6.46 7.10 19.17
C TYR A 123 5.44 8.24 19.35
N THR A 124 5.38 8.82 20.56
CA THR A 124 4.44 9.91 20.86
C THR A 124 4.70 11.14 19.97
N ASN A 125 5.97 11.53 19.82
CA ASN A 125 6.37 12.63 18.94
C ASN A 125 6.00 12.36 17.48
N PHE A 126 6.23 11.14 17.00
CA PHE A 126 5.83 10.74 15.65
C PHE A 126 4.31 10.86 15.46
N MET A 127 3.53 10.27 16.35
CA MET A 127 2.06 10.30 16.25
C MET A 127 1.48 11.72 16.34
N GLY A 128 2.17 12.63 17.03
CA GLY A 128 1.80 14.05 17.12
C GLY A 128 2.15 14.87 15.87
N SER A 129 3.13 14.42 15.07
CA SER A 129 3.66 15.21 13.96
C SER A 129 3.34 14.67 12.56
N VAL A 130 3.01 13.38 12.44
CA VAL A 130 2.83 12.74 11.12
C VAL A 130 1.70 13.35 10.30
N ASN A 131 0.58 13.71 10.91
CA ASN A 131 -0.54 14.33 10.22
C ASN A 131 -0.20 15.73 9.69
N GLU A 132 0.58 16.50 10.44
CA GLU A 132 1.07 17.80 10.00
C GLU A 132 2.06 17.66 8.86
N PHE A 133 2.97 16.70 8.95
CA PHE A 133 3.93 16.39 7.89
C PHE A 133 3.22 16.03 6.58
N GLU A 134 2.27 15.10 6.61
CA GLU A 134 1.47 14.73 5.44
C GLU A 134 0.62 15.88 4.90
N SER A 135 0.08 16.72 5.80
CA SER A 135 -0.68 17.91 5.41
C SER A 135 0.19 18.95 4.68
N ILE A 136 1.45 19.14 5.10
CA ILE A 136 2.41 20.01 4.41
C ILE A 136 2.67 19.48 2.99
N LEU A 137 2.91 18.17 2.84
CA LEU A 137 3.14 17.56 1.54
C LEU A 137 1.90 17.69 0.63
N ALA A 138 0.71 17.40 1.14
CA ALA A 138 -0.52 17.53 0.37
C ALA A 138 -0.80 18.98 -0.07
N ARG A 139 -0.58 19.97 0.80
CA ARG A 139 -0.71 21.38 0.46
C ARG A 139 0.34 21.87 -0.56
N SER A 140 1.47 21.20 -0.65
CA SER A 140 2.46 21.49 -1.72
C SER A 140 2.07 20.90 -3.09
N GLY A 141 0.91 20.24 -3.20
CA GLY A 141 0.38 19.68 -4.43
C GLY A 141 0.67 18.19 -4.63
N MET A 142 1.26 17.52 -3.64
CA MET A 142 1.51 16.09 -3.70
C MET A 142 0.24 15.28 -3.41
N THR A 143 -0.10 14.33 -4.29
CA THR A 143 -1.15 13.35 -4.03
C THR A 143 -0.59 12.21 -3.18
N ILE A 144 -1.11 12.03 -1.97
CA ILE A 144 -0.71 10.95 -1.06
C ILE A 144 -1.82 9.93 -0.98
N LEU A 145 -1.51 8.67 -1.35
CA LEU A 145 -2.43 7.54 -1.26
C LEU A 145 -1.88 6.51 -0.27
N LYS A 146 -2.60 6.28 0.84
CA LYS A 146 -2.17 5.35 1.89
C LYS A 146 -3.00 4.09 1.86
N TYR A 147 -2.38 2.95 1.56
CA TYR A 147 -3.01 1.64 1.55
C TYR A 147 -2.51 0.78 2.70
N TYR A 148 -3.44 0.21 3.46
CA TYR A 148 -3.15 -0.83 4.43
C TYR A 148 -3.67 -2.17 3.93
N LEU A 149 -2.75 -3.10 3.61
CA LEU A 149 -3.07 -4.45 3.19
C LEU A 149 -3.37 -5.29 4.42
N ASP A 150 -4.64 -5.62 4.60
CA ASP A 150 -5.15 -6.31 5.77
C ASP A 150 -5.35 -7.80 5.48
N ILE A 151 -4.71 -8.67 6.26
CA ILE A 151 -4.83 -10.12 6.18
C ILE A 151 -5.16 -10.72 7.54
N SER A 152 -5.83 -11.86 7.54
CA SER A 152 -6.12 -12.61 8.75
C SER A 152 -4.86 -13.29 9.32
N LYS A 153 -4.91 -13.61 10.62
CA LYS A 153 -3.83 -14.34 11.30
C LYS A 153 -3.57 -15.70 10.64
N LYS A 154 -4.66 -16.37 10.24
CA LYS A 154 -4.59 -17.65 9.53
C LYS A 154 -3.86 -17.52 8.19
N GLU A 155 -4.22 -16.51 7.40
CA GLU A 155 -3.59 -16.28 6.11
C GLU A 155 -2.11 -15.91 6.25
N GLN A 156 -1.77 -15.10 7.24
CA GLN A 156 -0.35 -14.79 7.52
C GLN A 156 0.44 -16.06 7.83
N ALA A 157 -0.10 -16.96 8.66
CA ALA A 157 0.57 -18.22 9.00
C ALA A 157 0.81 -19.10 7.77
N LEU A 158 -0.20 -19.22 6.88
CA LEU A 158 -0.08 -19.97 5.63
C LEU A 158 1.02 -19.38 4.73
N ARG A 159 1.05 -18.07 4.59
CA ARG A 159 2.05 -17.39 3.75
C ARG A 159 3.46 -17.46 4.31
N LEU A 160 3.62 -17.43 5.63
CA LEU A 160 4.92 -17.64 6.28
C LEU A 160 5.42 -19.07 6.05
N ALA A 161 4.56 -20.06 6.19
CA ALA A 161 4.90 -21.46 5.90
C ALA A 161 5.27 -21.69 4.43
N ASP A 162 4.52 -21.07 3.49
CA ASP A 162 4.82 -21.10 2.05
C ASP A 162 6.18 -20.44 1.74
N ARG A 163 6.46 -19.28 2.36
CA ARG A 163 7.74 -18.58 2.20
C ARG A 163 8.94 -19.42 2.64
N ALA A 164 8.79 -20.18 3.72
CA ALA A 164 9.84 -21.04 4.24
C ALA A 164 10.18 -22.23 3.30
N LYS A 165 9.19 -22.68 2.51
CA LYS A 165 9.35 -23.83 1.60
C LYS A 165 9.81 -23.44 0.20
N ASP A 166 9.50 -22.23 -0.26
CA ASP A 166 9.76 -21.79 -1.63
C ASP A 166 11.17 -21.16 -1.73
N PRO A 167 12.11 -21.80 -2.47
CA PRO A 167 13.48 -21.29 -2.62
C PRO A 167 13.53 -19.86 -3.19
N LEU A 168 12.56 -19.47 -4.04
CA LEU A 168 12.49 -18.13 -4.61
C LEU A 168 12.02 -17.05 -3.61
N LYS A 169 11.54 -17.48 -2.43
CA LYS A 169 11.04 -16.58 -1.38
C LYS A 169 11.88 -16.60 -0.09
N GLN A 170 12.83 -17.52 0.04
CA GLN A 170 13.64 -17.68 1.26
C GLN A 170 14.43 -16.42 1.62
N TRP A 171 14.90 -15.66 0.64
CA TRP A 171 15.58 -14.39 0.86
C TRP A 171 14.74 -13.33 1.59
N LYS A 172 13.41 -13.52 1.66
CA LYS A 172 12.47 -12.66 2.39
C LYS A 172 12.33 -13.02 3.86
N ILE A 173 12.87 -14.16 4.29
CA ILE A 173 12.76 -14.62 5.68
C ILE A 173 13.62 -13.72 6.56
N SER A 174 13.02 -13.19 7.60
CA SER A 174 13.68 -12.36 8.60
C SER A 174 13.41 -12.83 10.02
N PRO A 175 14.23 -12.47 11.00
CA PRO A 175 13.93 -12.72 12.42
C PRO A 175 12.59 -12.12 12.87
N ILE A 176 12.12 -11.07 12.22
CA ILE A 176 10.84 -10.40 12.50
C ILE A 176 9.69 -11.32 12.07
N ASP A 177 9.81 -12.02 10.93
CA ASP A 177 8.78 -12.96 10.47
C ASP A 177 8.48 -14.06 11.51
N GLN A 178 9.51 -14.54 12.20
CA GLN A 178 9.36 -15.56 13.25
C GLN A 178 8.56 -15.06 14.45
N GLN A 179 8.58 -13.76 14.71
CA GLN A 179 7.87 -13.13 15.82
C GLN A 179 6.49 -12.57 15.40
N ALA A 180 6.20 -12.49 14.11
CA ALA A 180 4.98 -11.87 13.59
C ALA A 180 3.70 -12.51 14.17
N GLN A 181 3.65 -13.84 14.23
CA GLN A 181 2.52 -14.58 14.78
C GLN A 181 2.38 -14.44 16.31
N LYS A 182 3.52 -14.43 17.02
CA LYS A 182 3.54 -14.27 18.49
C LYS A 182 3.06 -12.88 18.89
N ASN A 183 3.45 -11.86 18.12
CA ASN A 183 3.12 -10.46 18.38
C ASN A 183 1.84 -10.00 17.67
N TRP A 184 0.99 -10.91 17.18
CA TRP A 184 -0.22 -10.58 16.43
C TRP A 184 -1.09 -9.51 17.10
N ASN A 185 -1.35 -9.66 18.41
CA ASN A 185 -2.19 -8.72 19.16
C ASN A 185 -1.53 -7.35 19.32
N ALA A 186 -0.22 -7.31 19.55
CA ALA A 186 0.54 -6.06 19.65
C ALA A 186 0.50 -5.30 18.31
N TYR A 187 0.76 -5.99 17.19
CA TYR A 187 0.60 -5.43 15.86
C TYR A 187 -0.84 -4.97 15.57
N SER A 188 -1.86 -5.72 16.03
CA SER A 188 -3.26 -5.33 15.87
C SER A 188 -3.57 -4.02 16.59
N LYS A 189 -3.07 -3.86 17.82
CA LYS A 189 -3.22 -2.62 18.58
C LYS A 189 -2.54 -1.45 17.87
N CYS A 190 -1.28 -1.62 17.45
CA CYS A 190 -0.54 -0.60 16.72
C CYS A 190 -1.23 -0.20 15.41
N ARG A 191 -1.73 -1.18 14.63
CA ARG A 191 -2.55 -0.92 13.43
C ARG A 191 -3.77 -0.08 13.74
N ASN A 192 -4.54 -0.47 14.75
CA ASN A 192 -5.77 0.22 15.11
C ASN A 192 -5.50 1.66 15.53
N ASP A 193 -4.51 1.87 16.41
CA ASP A 193 -4.08 3.21 16.85
C ASP A 193 -3.60 4.07 15.68
N MET A 194 -2.84 3.50 14.75
CA MET A 194 -2.37 4.17 13.55
C MET A 194 -3.54 4.60 12.66
N LEU A 195 -4.42 3.67 12.29
CA LEU A 195 -5.57 3.96 11.44
C LEU A 195 -6.49 5.01 12.04
N GLU A 196 -6.78 4.91 13.33
CA GLU A 196 -7.65 5.84 14.07
C GLU A 196 -7.07 7.26 14.10
N LYS A 197 -5.78 7.39 14.41
CA LYS A 197 -5.15 8.69 14.69
C LYS A 197 -4.58 9.38 13.47
N THR A 198 -4.35 8.65 12.38
CA THR A 198 -3.63 9.18 11.23
C THR A 198 -4.40 9.09 9.90
N SER A 199 -5.70 8.76 9.95
CA SER A 199 -6.58 8.87 8.78
C SER A 199 -7.15 10.27 8.72
N THR A 200 -6.57 11.13 7.89
CA THR A 200 -6.98 12.52 7.72
C THR A 200 -7.77 12.72 6.43
N GLU A 201 -8.44 13.85 6.28
CA GLU A 201 -9.16 14.19 5.05
C GLU A 201 -8.22 14.26 3.83
N ASN A 202 -7.02 14.86 4.01
CA ASN A 202 -6.03 15.04 2.94
C ASN A 202 -5.28 13.75 2.59
N ALA A 203 -5.15 12.83 3.54
CA ALA A 203 -4.44 11.55 3.39
C ALA A 203 -5.16 10.45 4.19
N PRO A 204 -6.34 10.00 3.74
CA PRO A 204 -7.06 8.94 4.43
C PRO A 204 -6.41 7.57 4.24
N TRP A 205 -6.54 6.70 5.24
CA TRP A 205 -6.20 5.30 5.06
C TRP A 205 -7.24 4.57 4.22
N ILE A 206 -6.75 3.79 3.29
CA ILE A 206 -7.54 2.90 2.44
C ILE A 206 -7.19 1.46 2.84
N ILE A 207 -8.19 0.73 3.29
CA ILE A 207 -8.03 -0.67 3.69
C ILE A 207 -8.23 -1.55 2.45
N VAL A 208 -7.32 -2.50 2.25
CA VAL A 208 -7.42 -3.53 1.21
C VAL A 208 -7.42 -4.89 1.89
N LYS A 209 -8.54 -5.61 1.83
CA LYS A 209 -8.60 -7.00 2.29
C LYS A 209 -7.80 -7.87 1.33
N ALA A 210 -6.69 -8.40 1.82
CA ALA A 210 -5.66 -9.02 1.00
C ALA A 210 -5.48 -10.52 1.25
N ASN A 211 -6.47 -11.22 1.82
CA ASN A 211 -6.45 -12.67 1.93
C ASN A 211 -6.39 -13.35 0.55
N ASP A 212 -7.11 -12.82 -0.45
CA ASP A 212 -6.89 -13.18 -1.85
C ASP A 212 -6.06 -12.11 -2.54
N LYS A 213 -4.86 -12.48 -2.99
CA LYS A 213 -3.91 -11.55 -3.64
C LYS A 213 -4.43 -11.02 -4.97
N LYS A 214 -5.08 -11.86 -5.78
CA LYS A 214 -5.55 -11.49 -7.11
C LYS A 214 -6.69 -10.48 -7.00
N ILE A 215 -7.65 -10.76 -6.13
CA ILE A 215 -8.77 -9.84 -5.85
C ILE A 215 -8.26 -8.52 -5.27
N ALA A 216 -7.32 -8.58 -4.33
CA ALA A 216 -6.71 -7.40 -3.74
C ALA A 216 -5.98 -6.53 -4.78
N HIS A 217 -5.20 -7.12 -5.69
CA HIS A 217 -4.49 -6.41 -6.75
C HIS A 217 -5.46 -5.63 -7.64
N ILE A 218 -6.50 -6.30 -8.16
CA ILE A 218 -7.49 -5.67 -9.04
C ILE A 218 -8.16 -4.49 -8.34
N ASN A 219 -8.71 -4.73 -7.15
CA ASN A 219 -9.46 -3.70 -6.42
C ASN A 219 -8.58 -2.52 -5.98
N MET A 220 -7.33 -2.78 -5.55
CA MET A 220 -6.40 -1.73 -5.18
C MET A 220 -6.02 -0.85 -6.38
N ILE A 221 -5.73 -1.44 -7.55
CA ILE A 221 -5.42 -0.67 -8.76
C ILE A 221 -6.65 0.13 -9.22
N GLN A 222 -7.85 -0.45 -9.17
CA GLN A 222 -9.10 0.25 -9.48
C GLN A 222 -9.32 1.46 -8.57
N ASP A 223 -9.11 1.30 -7.24
CA ASP A 223 -9.22 2.39 -6.28
C ASP A 223 -8.19 3.49 -6.55
N LEU A 224 -6.92 3.13 -6.73
CA LEU A 224 -5.84 4.06 -7.05
C LEU A 224 -6.19 4.90 -8.29
N LEU A 225 -6.55 4.25 -9.38
CA LEU A 225 -6.92 4.91 -10.63
C LEU A 225 -8.20 5.76 -10.47
N SER A 226 -9.12 5.37 -9.62
CA SER A 226 -10.35 6.13 -9.37
C SER A 226 -10.07 7.49 -8.72
N ARG A 227 -9.05 7.56 -7.84
CA ARG A 227 -8.71 8.75 -7.04
C ARG A 227 -7.91 9.81 -7.77
N VAL A 228 -7.28 9.47 -8.88
CA VAL A 228 -6.46 10.42 -9.67
C VAL A 228 -7.16 10.76 -10.98
N SER A 229 -7.11 12.03 -11.39
CA SER A 229 -7.71 12.48 -12.66
C SER A 229 -6.68 12.45 -13.78
N TYR A 230 -7.00 11.78 -14.89
CA TYR A 230 -6.18 11.72 -16.10
C TYR A 230 -7.05 11.61 -17.37
N PRO A 231 -6.55 12.07 -18.55
CA PRO A 231 -7.29 11.99 -19.81
C PRO A 231 -7.54 10.55 -20.26
N GLY A 232 -8.66 10.31 -20.93
CA GLY A 232 -9.00 8.98 -21.50
C GLY A 232 -9.28 7.89 -20.47
N LYS A 233 -9.59 8.26 -19.23
CA LYS A 233 -9.92 7.36 -18.12
C LYS A 233 -11.17 6.54 -18.40
N ASN A 234 -11.07 5.21 -18.41
CA ASN A 234 -12.21 4.31 -18.56
C ASN A 234 -12.86 4.01 -17.20
N LYS A 235 -13.86 4.82 -16.84
CA LYS A 235 -14.58 4.69 -15.55
C LYS A 235 -15.26 3.33 -15.35
N ASN A 236 -15.60 2.62 -16.44
CA ASN A 236 -16.26 1.32 -16.34
C ASN A 236 -15.37 0.23 -15.76
N LEU A 237 -14.03 0.35 -15.93
CA LEU A 237 -13.03 -0.56 -15.38
C LEU A 237 -12.75 -0.30 -13.90
N LEU A 238 -13.15 0.85 -13.34
CA LEU A 238 -12.72 1.33 -12.03
C LEU A 238 -13.78 1.14 -10.93
N LYS A 239 -14.61 0.12 -11.06
CA LYS A 239 -15.63 -0.23 -10.07
C LYS A 239 -15.04 -1.17 -9.03
N THR A 240 -14.72 -0.64 -7.85
CA THR A 240 -14.20 -1.44 -6.74
C THR A 240 -15.31 -2.17 -5.99
N ASP A 241 -15.01 -3.35 -5.45
CA ASP A 241 -15.82 -4.00 -4.44
C ASP A 241 -15.54 -3.37 -3.07
N LYS A 242 -16.56 -2.71 -2.51
CA LYS A 242 -16.48 -2.04 -1.20
C LYS A 242 -16.26 -3.01 -0.02
N ASN A 243 -16.45 -4.32 -0.22
CA ASN A 243 -16.09 -5.33 0.76
C ASN A 243 -14.59 -5.65 0.75
N ILE A 244 -13.90 -5.33 -0.34
CA ILE A 244 -12.46 -5.59 -0.54
C ILE A 244 -11.65 -4.32 -0.31
N VAL A 245 -12.07 -3.18 -0.90
CA VAL A 245 -11.37 -1.89 -0.77
C VAL A 245 -12.32 -0.83 -0.27
N PHE A 246 -11.96 -0.18 0.85
CA PHE A 246 -12.76 0.89 1.43
C PHE A 246 -11.88 1.88 2.20
N GLN A 247 -12.31 3.13 2.26
CA GLN A 247 -11.69 4.12 3.12
C GLN A 247 -11.98 3.79 4.59
N TRP A 248 -10.97 3.95 5.45
CA TRP A 248 -11.11 3.75 6.89
C TRP A 248 -12.23 4.64 7.46
N ASP A 249 -13.18 4.02 8.15
CA ASP A 249 -14.38 4.66 8.71
C ASP A 249 -14.51 4.49 10.25
N GLY A 250 -13.41 4.11 10.92
CA GLY A 250 -13.37 3.86 12.37
C GLY A 250 -13.92 2.49 12.81
N LYS A 251 -14.39 1.64 11.90
CA LYS A 251 -15.04 0.37 12.25
C LYS A 251 -14.06 -0.80 12.28
N LEU A 252 -13.52 -1.09 13.47
CA LEU A 252 -12.61 -2.22 13.70
C LEU A 252 -13.19 -3.58 13.29
N THR A 253 -14.52 -3.73 13.28
CA THR A 253 -15.20 -4.97 12.89
C THR A 253 -15.03 -5.32 11.42
N LYS A 254 -14.64 -4.36 10.59
CA LYS A 254 -14.35 -4.58 9.17
C LYS A 254 -12.94 -5.13 8.92
N LEU A 255 -12.05 -5.07 9.91
CA LEU A 255 -10.68 -5.54 9.78
C LEU A 255 -10.59 -7.05 10.02
N GLU A 256 -9.60 -7.67 9.38
CA GLU A 256 -9.28 -9.09 9.55
C GLU A 256 -8.76 -9.38 10.96
N LYS A 257 -9.12 -10.59 11.48
CA LYS A 257 -8.79 -11.08 12.83
C LYS A 257 -7.70 -12.14 12.79
#